data_e12c7121f1d25388f3a641f4c3c60027
#
_entry.id   e12c7121f1d25388f3a641f4c3c60027
#
_cell.length_a   1.000
_cell.length_b   1.000
_cell.length_c   1.000
_cell.angle_alpha   90.00
_cell.angle_beta   90.00
_cell.angle_gamma   90.00
#
_symmetry.space_group_name_H-M   'P 1'
#
loop_
_entity.id
_entity.type
_entity.pdbx_description
1 polymer ?
#
loop_
_entity_poly.entity_id
_entity_poly.type
_entity_poly.pdbx_seq_one_letter_code
_entity_poly.pdbx_strand_id
1 'polypeptide(L)'
;MEKWDILNSDGVFTGRTTLRGQCKLKPGEYHLVVHIWPVSSNGDFLIQRRSDTKKLMPGEWAATGGAAISGEDSYTAANRELYEELGIPSDKDSLKKLARIKRRNSLLDVWFMNTDVSKDGLRLQKSEVADAKWVSREELEFMIKNGEFHNYGSEYFNTLFSKIDSLRGVTV
;
A
#
# COMPACT_ATOMS: atom_id res chain seq x y z
N MET A 1 -0.45 10.42 18.31
CA MET A 1 0.00 11.08 17.06
C MET A 1 1.20 10.28 16.56
N GLU A 2 1.12 9.77 15.32
CA GLU A 2 2.17 8.91 14.75
C GLU A 2 3.48 9.66 14.61
N LYS A 3 4.57 8.98 14.92
CA LYS A 3 5.94 9.46 14.77
C LYS A 3 6.58 8.73 13.60
N TRP A 4 7.24 9.45 12.70
CA TRP A 4 7.91 8.92 11.52
C TRP A 4 9.41 9.13 11.59
N ASP A 5 10.16 8.18 11.06
CA ASP A 5 11.57 8.33 10.81
C ASP A 5 11.80 9.21 9.57
N ILE A 6 12.79 10.10 9.64
CA ILE A 6 13.24 10.86 8.48
C ILE A 6 14.37 10.08 7.82
N LEU A 7 14.18 9.74 6.56
CA LEU A 7 15.12 8.98 5.73
C LEU A 7 15.82 9.91 4.72
N ASN A 8 17.01 9.54 4.32
CA ASN A 8 17.68 10.15 3.17
C ASN A 8 17.18 9.54 1.84
N SER A 9 17.74 9.96 0.71
CA SER A 9 17.39 9.48 -0.63
C SER A 9 17.60 7.98 -0.86
N ASP A 10 18.45 7.35 -0.08
CA ASP A 10 18.77 5.93 -0.17
C ASP A 10 17.91 5.08 0.79
N GLY A 11 17.01 5.75 1.54
CA GLY A 11 16.14 5.11 2.53
C GLY A 11 16.83 4.81 3.86
N VAL A 12 17.95 5.46 4.13
CA VAL A 12 18.69 5.30 5.39
C VAL A 12 18.17 6.30 6.41
N PHE A 13 17.96 5.85 7.65
CA PHE A 13 17.53 6.70 8.75
C PHE A 13 18.58 7.78 9.06
N THR A 14 18.12 9.02 9.15
CA THR A 14 18.99 10.20 9.39
C THR A 14 19.27 10.48 10.85
N GLY A 15 18.77 9.66 11.78
CA GLY A 15 18.82 9.92 13.22
C GLY A 15 17.75 10.89 13.72
N ARG A 16 16.87 11.39 12.82
CA ARG A 16 15.82 12.34 13.16
C ARG A 16 14.43 11.79 12.90
N THR A 17 13.49 12.22 13.70
CA THR A 17 12.08 11.83 13.59
C THR A 17 11.19 13.06 13.50
N THR A 18 9.94 12.85 13.09
CA THR A 18 8.91 13.88 12.99
C THR A 18 7.54 13.35 13.38
N LEU A 19 6.62 14.24 13.73
CA LEU A 19 5.23 13.88 13.95
C LEU A 19 4.42 14.05 12.67
N ARG A 20 3.53 13.09 12.39
CA ARG A 20 2.59 13.17 11.27
C ARG A 20 1.80 14.48 11.31
N GLY A 21 1.79 15.20 10.19
CA GLY A 21 1.07 16.47 10.04
C GLY A 21 1.79 17.71 10.61
N GLN A 22 2.91 17.57 11.30
CA GLN A 22 3.70 18.68 11.84
C GLN A 22 5.01 18.92 11.08
N CYS A 23 5.38 18.03 10.18
CA CYS A 23 6.66 18.06 9.52
C CYS A 23 6.64 18.71 8.14
N LYS A 24 7.58 19.61 7.94
CA LYS A 24 8.05 20.00 6.60
C LYS A 24 9.35 19.27 6.34
N LEU A 25 9.29 18.13 5.63
CA LEU A 25 10.49 17.45 5.15
C LEU A 25 11.24 18.37 4.18
N LYS A 26 12.55 18.47 4.37
CA LYS A 26 13.42 19.26 3.48
C LYS A 26 13.63 18.51 2.16
N PRO A 27 14.06 19.19 1.10
CA PRO A 27 14.52 18.52 -0.12
C PRO A 27 15.57 17.44 0.23
N GLY A 28 15.39 16.23 -0.28
CA GLY A 28 16.26 15.08 0.03
C GLY A 28 15.90 14.32 1.30
N GLU A 29 14.84 14.72 2.00
CA GLU A 29 14.29 14.01 3.15
C GLU A 29 12.96 13.34 2.81
N TYR A 30 12.78 12.12 3.32
CA TYR A 30 11.64 11.27 3.00
C TYR A 30 11.11 10.60 4.26
N HIS A 31 9.85 10.20 4.23
CA HIS A 31 9.31 9.19 5.15
C HIS A 31 8.97 7.92 4.36
N LEU A 32 8.85 6.79 5.03
CA LEU A 32 8.52 5.52 4.42
C LEU A 32 7.00 5.35 4.33
N VAL A 33 6.53 4.92 3.17
CA VAL A 33 5.14 4.53 2.92
C VAL A 33 5.13 3.14 2.32
N VAL A 34 4.12 2.35 2.62
CA VAL A 34 3.94 1.02 2.05
C VAL A 34 2.57 0.91 1.39
N HIS A 35 2.51 0.27 0.24
CA HIS A 35 1.30 -0.24 -0.38
C HIS A 35 1.38 -1.74 -0.48
N ILE A 36 0.30 -2.42 -0.13
CA ILE A 36 0.20 -3.87 -0.18
C ILE A 36 -0.92 -4.26 -1.15
N TRP A 37 -0.61 -5.17 -2.05
CA TRP A 37 -1.53 -5.72 -3.03
C TRP A 37 -1.73 -7.22 -2.77
N PRO A 38 -2.78 -7.59 -2.00
CA PRO A 38 -3.21 -8.98 -1.93
C PRO A 38 -3.83 -9.36 -3.28
N VAL A 39 -3.38 -10.48 -3.83
CA VAL A 39 -3.84 -11.01 -5.13
C VAL A 39 -4.24 -12.47 -4.94
N SER A 40 -5.40 -12.84 -5.48
CA SER A 40 -5.92 -14.21 -5.39
C SER A 40 -5.16 -15.16 -6.32
N SER A 41 -5.34 -16.45 -6.12
CA SER A 41 -4.84 -17.49 -7.04
C SER A 41 -5.37 -17.31 -8.47
N ASN A 42 -6.58 -16.74 -8.62
CA ASN A 42 -7.18 -16.41 -9.93
C ASN A 42 -6.61 -15.14 -10.58
N GLY A 43 -5.88 -14.32 -9.81
CA GLY A 43 -5.32 -13.04 -10.29
C GLY A 43 -6.15 -11.80 -9.97
N ASP A 44 -7.20 -11.95 -9.17
CA ASP A 44 -7.99 -10.81 -8.71
C ASP A 44 -7.24 -10.04 -7.64
N PHE A 45 -7.46 -8.73 -7.60
CA PHE A 45 -6.85 -7.79 -6.66
C PHE A 45 -7.82 -7.46 -5.53
N LEU A 46 -7.37 -7.56 -4.28
CA LEU A 46 -8.15 -7.07 -3.15
C LEU A 46 -7.89 -5.57 -3.00
N ILE A 47 -8.95 -4.80 -3.17
CA ILE A 47 -8.93 -3.35 -2.99
C ILE A 47 -9.80 -2.94 -1.81
N GLN A 48 -9.50 -1.79 -1.21
CA GLN A 48 -10.28 -1.24 -0.11
C GLN A 48 -10.87 0.12 -0.43
N ARG A 49 -12.05 0.40 0.12
CA ARG A 49 -12.65 1.72 0.12
C ARG A 49 -12.30 2.43 1.43
N ARG A 50 -11.67 3.56 1.33
CA ARG A 50 -11.27 4.36 2.51
C ARG A 50 -12.50 4.84 3.27
N SER A 51 -12.38 4.94 4.58
CA SER A 51 -13.44 5.51 5.41
C SER A 51 -13.74 6.97 5.00
N ASP A 52 -15.02 7.33 4.99
CA ASP A 52 -15.48 8.69 4.66
C ASP A 52 -15.01 9.73 5.71
N THR A 53 -14.52 9.27 6.87
CA THR A 53 -13.97 10.13 7.93
C THR A 53 -12.51 10.50 7.73
N LYS A 54 -11.84 9.92 6.71
CA LYS A 54 -10.43 10.20 6.45
C LYS A 54 -10.23 11.60 5.87
N LYS A 55 -9.15 12.28 6.28
CA LYS A 55 -8.79 13.61 5.77
C LYS A 55 -8.25 13.56 4.33
N LEU A 56 -7.62 12.46 3.94
CA LEU A 56 -7.06 12.26 2.62
C LEU A 56 -7.83 11.16 1.90
N MET A 57 -8.31 11.44 0.68
CA MET A 57 -9.03 10.51 -0.19
C MET A 57 -10.23 9.83 0.52
N PRO A 58 -11.15 10.58 1.18
CA PRO A 58 -12.31 9.97 1.83
C PRO A 58 -13.19 9.26 0.81
N GLY A 59 -13.61 8.03 1.11
CA GLY A 59 -14.52 7.24 0.28
C GLY A 59 -13.92 6.69 -1.03
N GLU A 60 -12.67 7.01 -1.36
CA GLU A 60 -12.02 6.48 -2.57
C GLU A 60 -11.63 5.01 -2.41
N TRP A 61 -11.72 4.25 -3.52
CA TRP A 61 -11.09 2.94 -3.62
C TRP A 61 -9.58 3.11 -3.79
N ALA A 62 -8.80 2.33 -3.07
CA ALA A 62 -7.35 2.44 -3.02
C ALA A 62 -6.68 1.11 -2.68
N ALA A 63 -5.36 1.05 -2.80
CA ALA A 63 -4.55 -0.03 -2.25
C ALA A 63 -4.54 0.05 -0.71
N THR A 64 -4.40 -1.09 -0.05
CA THR A 64 -4.09 -1.17 1.39
C THR A 64 -2.71 -0.59 1.67
N GLY A 65 -2.58 0.17 2.76
CA GLY A 65 -1.27 0.70 3.14
C GLY A 65 -1.29 2.02 3.89
N GLY A 66 -0.11 2.41 4.34
CA GLY A 66 0.07 3.62 5.13
C GLY A 66 1.53 3.99 5.34
N ALA A 67 1.79 4.88 6.26
CA ALA A 67 3.13 5.31 6.61
C ALA A 67 3.75 4.40 7.69
N ALA A 68 5.03 4.05 7.53
CA ALA A 68 5.76 3.39 8.58
C ALA A 68 5.87 4.31 9.81
N ILE A 69 5.67 3.76 10.99
CA ILE A 69 5.95 4.46 12.25
C ILE A 69 7.43 4.35 12.61
N SER A 70 7.89 5.25 13.47
CA SER A 70 9.30 5.32 13.85
C SER A 70 9.80 3.98 14.41
N GLY A 71 10.90 3.49 13.86
CA GLY A 71 11.52 2.21 14.21
C GLY A 71 11.05 1.03 13.36
N GLU A 72 10.06 1.20 12.49
CA GLU A 72 9.64 0.15 11.57
C GLU A 72 10.48 0.16 10.29
N ASP A 73 10.84 -1.03 9.83
CA ASP A 73 11.25 -1.23 8.47
C ASP A 73 10.03 -1.40 7.53
N SER A 74 10.29 -1.50 6.25
CA SER A 74 9.24 -1.61 5.22
C SER A 74 8.38 -2.87 5.36
N TYR A 75 8.99 -3.99 5.74
CA TYR A 75 8.27 -5.25 5.93
C TYR A 75 7.34 -5.18 7.15
N THR A 76 7.87 -4.68 8.27
CA THR A 76 7.11 -4.51 9.51
C THR A 76 5.90 -3.59 9.31
N ALA A 77 6.10 -2.46 8.63
CA ALA A 77 5.02 -1.54 8.29
C ALA A 77 3.97 -2.19 7.39
N ALA A 78 4.39 -2.93 6.34
CA ALA A 78 3.46 -3.60 5.43
C ALA A 78 2.63 -4.67 6.15
N ASN A 79 3.25 -5.47 7.00
CA ASN A 79 2.56 -6.50 7.79
C ASN A 79 1.55 -5.88 8.77
N ARG A 80 1.95 -4.81 9.47
CA ARG A 80 1.05 -4.09 10.40
C ARG A 80 -0.16 -3.51 9.68
N GLU A 81 0.04 -2.74 8.61
CA GLU A 81 -1.05 -2.11 7.85
C GLU A 81 -2.02 -3.15 7.27
N LEU A 82 -1.51 -4.24 6.70
CA LEU A 82 -2.33 -5.33 6.17
C LEU A 82 -3.21 -5.96 7.26
N TYR A 83 -2.63 -6.21 8.44
CA TYR A 83 -3.36 -6.80 9.56
C TYR A 83 -4.34 -5.80 10.20
N GLU A 84 -3.93 -4.55 10.43
CA GLU A 84 -4.78 -3.53 11.04
C GLU A 84 -5.97 -3.18 10.16
N GLU A 85 -5.76 -2.94 8.87
CA GLU A 85 -6.79 -2.47 7.95
C GLU A 85 -7.75 -3.59 7.50
N LEU A 86 -7.23 -4.79 7.21
CA LEU A 86 -8.00 -5.90 6.62
C LEU A 86 -8.09 -7.16 7.49
N GLY A 87 -7.31 -7.25 8.58
CA GLY A 87 -7.26 -8.45 9.42
C GLY A 87 -6.53 -9.62 8.79
N ILE A 88 -5.75 -9.41 7.74
CA ILE A 88 -5.03 -10.49 7.05
C ILE A 88 -3.68 -10.69 7.72
N PRO A 89 -3.41 -11.86 8.34
CA PRO A 89 -2.09 -12.16 8.87
C PRO A 89 -1.12 -12.46 7.74
N SER A 90 0.14 -12.07 7.90
CA SER A 90 1.21 -12.47 6.99
C SER A 90 2.43 -13.00 7.74
N ASP A 91 3.17 -13.89 7.09
CA ASP A 91 4.47 -14.37 7.52
C ASP A 91 5.58 -13.81 6.62
N LYS A 92 6.83 -14.12 6.97
CA LYS A 92 7.99 -13.56 6.26
C LYS A 92 8.06 -13.94 4.79
N ASP A 93 7.43 -15.05 4.38
CA ASP A 93 7.50 -15.57 3.02
C ASP A 93 6.30 -15.16 2.17
N SER A 94 5.21 -14.71 2.80
CA SER A 94 3.97 -14.35 2.12
C SER A 94 4.00 -12.96 1.47
N LEU A 95 4.79 -12.02 2.01
CA LEU A 95 4.95 -10.67 1.47
C LEU A 95 6.20 -10.58 0.60
N LYS A 96 6.04 -10.18 -0.65
CA LYS A 96 7.14 -9.95 -1.60
C LYS A 96 7.18 -8.49 -2.02
N LYS A 97 8.34 -7.85 -1.81
CA LYS A 97 8.55 -6.47 -2.26
C LYS A 97 8.71 -6.44 -3.77
N LEU A 98 7.88 -5.66 -4.46
CA LEU A 98 7.90 -5.50 -5.90
C LEU A 98 8.82 -4.37 -6.36
N ALA A 99 8.71 -3.21 -5.70
CA ALA A 99 9.42 -2.01 -6.10
C ALA A 99 9.55 -1.01 -4.94
N ARG A 100 10.49 -0.07 -5.10
CA ARG A 100 10.54 1.19 -4.35
C ARG A 100 10.36 2.33 -5.33
N ILE A 101 9.39 3.19 -5.07
CA ILE A 101 9.08 4.36 -5.89
C ILE A 101 9.40 5.61 -5.06
N LYS A 102 10.29 6.44 -5.59
CA LYS A 102 10.65 7.70 -4.97
C LYS A 102 9.64 8.76 -5.35
N ARG A 103 8.99 9.35 -4.35
CA ARG A 103 8.05 10.47 -4.48
C ARG A 103 8.72 11.75 -3.98
N ARG A 104 7.99 12.86 -4.04
CA ARG A 104 8.52 14.18 -3.63
C ARG A 104 9.08 14.19 -2.19
N ASN A 105 8.39 13.54 -1.26
CA ASN A 105 8.70 13.53 0.17
C ASN A 105 8.50 12.16 0.84
N SER A 106 8.34 11.11 0.06
CA SER A 106 8.22 9.75 0.57
C SER A 106 8.92 8.74 -0.33
N LEU A 107 9.42 7.68 0.29
CA LEU A 107 9.81 6.45 -0.38
C LEU A 107 8.65 5.49 -0.23
N LEU A 108 8.05 5.09 -1.36
CA LEU A 108 6.95 4.15 -1.38
C LEU A 108 7.46 2.77 -1.72
N ASP A 109 7.31 1.84 -0.81
CA ASP A 109 7.55 0.42 -1.06
C ASP A 109 6.24 -0.28 -1.41
N VAL A 110 6.23 -0.93 -2.57
CA VAL A 110 5.07 -1.68 -3.07
C VAL A 110 5.30 -3.16 -2.80
N TRP A 111 4.33 -3.77 -2.13
CA TRP A 111 4.35 -5.17 -1.71
C TRP A 111 3.23 -5.96 -2.37
N PHE A 112 3.49 -7.22 -2.61
CA PHE A 112 2.54 -8.22 -3.13
C PHE A 112 2.37 -9.33 -2.10
N MET A 113 1.16 -9.87 -2.02
CA MET A 113 0.83 -11.06 -1.25
C MET A 113 -0.10 -11.94 -2.08
N ASN A 114 0.22 -13.23 -2.23
CA ASN A 114 -0.72 -14.19 -2.78
C ASN A 114 -1.62 -14.72 -1.65
N THR A 115 -2.94 -14.56 -1.77
CA THR A 115 -3.90 -15.01 -0.76
C THR A 115 -5.29 -15.18 -1.34
N ASP A 116 -6.01 -16.18 -0.88
CA ASP A 116 -7.41 -16.46 -1.25
C ASP A 116 -8.37 -16.22 -0.07
N VAL A 117 -8.04 -15.26 0.79
CA VAL A 117 -8.93 -14.90 1.89
C VAL A 117 -10.31 -14.50 1.37
N SER A 118 -11.38 -15.12 1.91
CA SER A 118 -12.73 -14.73 1.54
C SER A 118 -13.11 -13.35 2.09
N LYS A 119 -14.06 -12.66 1.45
CA LYS A 119 -14.54 -11.36 1.95
C LYS A 119 -15.05 -11.46 3.40
N ASP A 120 -15.70 -12.55 3.76
CA ASP A 120 -16.23 -12.79 5.12
C ASP A 120 -15.11 -13.09 6.14
N GLY A 121 -13.91 -13.44 5.69
CA GLY A 121 -12.74 -13.61 6.54
C GLY A 121 -12.03 -12.30 6.89
N LEU A 122 -12.39 -11.19 6.23
CA LEU A 122 -11.77 -9.89 6.48
C LEU A 122 -12.29 -9.25 7.77
N ARG A 123 -11.38 -8.56 8.47
CA ARG A 123 -11.70 -7.76 9.66
C ARG A 123 -11.30 -6.32 9.38
N LEU A 124 -12.26 -5.53 8.88
CA LEU A 124 -12.02 -4.15 8.48
C LEU A 124 -11.92 -3.22 9.70
N GLN A 125 -10.83 -2.46 9.79
CA GLN A 125 -10.69 -1.36 10.73
C GLN A 125 -11.58 -0.20 10.29
N LYS A 126 -12.79 -0.09 10.83
CA LYS A 126 -13.84 0.83 10.36
C LYS A 126 -13.44 2.31 10.36
N SER A 127 -12.50 2.73 11.20
CA SER A 127 -11.95 4.09 11.19
C SER A 127 -11.07 4.38 9.97
N GLU A 128 -10.53 3.34 9.31
CA GLU A 128 -9.64 3.43 8.16
C GLU A 128 -10.32 2.96 6.87
N VAL A 129 -11.04 1.84 6.94
CA VAL A 129 -11.59 1.09 5.81
C VAL A 129 -13.10 0.94 5.94
N ALA A 130 -13.86 1.49 4.99
CA ALA A 130 -15.31 1.37 4.93
C ALA A 130 -15.76 0.04 4.32
N ASP A 131 -15.10 -0.43 3.26
CA ASP A 131 -15.39 -1.67 2.54
C ASP A 131 -14.12 -2.24 1.88
N ALA A 132 -14.19 -3.51 1.46
CA ALA A 132 -13.16 -4.16 0.67
C ALA A 132 -13.81 -5.13 -0.33
N LYS A 133 -13.23 -5.27 -1.52
CA LYS A 133 -13.70 -6.20 -2.55
C LYS A 133 -12.55 -6.75 -3.39
N TRP A 134 -12.76 -7.94 -3.91
CA TRP A 134 -11.96 -8.51 -4.98
C TRP A 134 -12.43 -7.95 -6.33
N VAL A 135 -11.49 -7.60 -7.19
CA VAL A 135 -11.75 -7.11 -8.55
C VAL A 135 -10.79 -7.77 -9.53
N SER A 136 -11.25 -8.06 -10.72
CA SER A 136 -10.35 -8.52 -11.78
C SER A 136 -9.40 -7.40 -12.19
N ARG A 137 -8.34 -7.75 -12.92
CA ARG A 137 -7.43 -6.75 -13.50
C ARG A 137 -8.16 -5.78 -14.40
N GLU A 138 -9.04 -6.28 -15.26
CA GLU A 138 -9.83 -5.47 -16.20
C GLU A 138 -10.75 -4.50 -15.44
N GLU A 139 -11.40 -4.97 -14.37
CA GLU A 139 -12.23 -4.12 -13.51
C GLU A 139 -11.40 -3.04 -12.83
N LEU A 140 -10.22 -3.40 -12.30
CA LEU A 140 -9.31 -2.43 -11.66
C LEU A 140 -8.85 -1.36 -12.66
N GLU A 141 -8.42 -1.75 -13.86
CA GLU A 141 -8.01 -0.82 -14.92
C GLU A 141 -9.16 0.10 -15.34
N PHE A 142 -10.38 -0.44 -15.45
CA PHE A 142 -11.59 0.34 -15.72
C PHE A 142 -11.87 1.36 -14.61
N MET A 143 -11.80 0.96 -13.35
CA MET A 143 -12.00 1.84 -12.19
C MET A 143 -10.95 2.97 -12.14
N ILE A 144 -9.68 2.66 -12.46
CA ILE A 144 -8.60 3.66 -12.54
C ILE A 144 -8.90 4.68 -13.63
N LYS A 145 -9.29 4.22 -14.82
CA LYS A 145 -9.60 5.06 -16.00
C LYS A 145 -10.78 5.99 -15.74
N ASN A 146 -11.78 5.53 -15.02
CA ASN A 146 -13.01 6.29 -14.74
C ASN A 146 -12.92 7.14 -13.46
N GLY A 147 -11.79 7.12 -12.74
CA GLY A 147 -11.62 7.87 -11.50
C GLY A 147 -12.36 7.30 -10.28
N GLU A 148 -12.78 6.03 -10.36
CA GLU A 148 -13.40 5.30 -9.25
C GLU A 148 -12.35 4.70 -8.29
N PHE A 149 -11.13 4.53 -8.77
CA PHE A 149 -9.98 4.08 -7.99
C PHE A 149 -8.92 5.18 -7.98
N HIS A 150 -8.24 5.37 -6.82
CA HIS A 150 -7.21 6.38 -6.67
C HIS A 150 -6.08 6.20 -7.70
N ASN A 151 -5.83 7.25 -8.47
CA ASN A 151 -4.83 7.19 -9.55
C ASN A 151 -3.43 7.48 -9.01
N TYR A 152 -2.64 6.42 -8.81
CA TYR A 152 -1.23 6.53 -8.40
C TYR A 152 -0.28 6.89 -9.55
N GLY A 153 -0.77 7.04 -10.78
CA GLY A 153 0.00 7.34 -11.98
C GLY A 153 0.30 6.09 -12.82
N SER A 154 0.46 6.30 -14.13
CA SER A 154 0.68 5.20 -15.09
C SER A 154 1.94 4.39 -14.82
N GLU A 155 3.05 5.06 -14.45
CA GLU A 155 4.31 4.39 -14.11
C GLU A 155 4.14 3.41 -12.93
N TYR A 156 3.36 3.81 -11.92
CA TYR A 156 3.05 2.96 -10.77
C TYR A 156 2.34 1.68 -11.22
N PHE A 157 1.24 1.81 -11.99
CA PHE A 157 0.44 0.66 -12.40
C PHE A 157 1.17 -0.24 -13.39
N ASN A 158 1.93 0.33 -14.33
CA ASN A 158 2.78 -0.43 -15.25
C ASN A 158 3.80 -1.29 -14.48
N THR A 159 4.46 -0.68 -13.48
CA THR A 159 5.40 -1.40 -12.62
C THR A 159 4.70 -2.50 -11.82
N LEU A 160 3.56 -2.20 -11.21
CA LEU A 160 2.78 -3.14 -10.42
C LEU A 160 2.40 -4.38 -11.24
N PHE A 161 1.73 -4.16 -12.37
CA PHE A 161 1.23 -5.25 -13.20
C PHE A 161 2.35 -6.09 -13.79
N SER A 162 3.39 -5.46 -14.36
CA SER A 162 4.55 -6.17 -14.90
C SER A 162 5.25 -7.06 -13.86
N LYS A 163 5.41 -6.56 -12.63
CA LYS A 163 6.04 -7.34 -11.55
C LYS A 163 5.17 -8.50 -11.08
N ILE A 164 3.86 -8.29 -10.96
CA ILE A 164 2.92 -9.36 -10.57
C ILE A 164 2.87 -10.42 -11.65
N ASP A 165 2.76 -10.04 -12.93
CA ASP A 165 2.75 -10.97 -14.06
C ASP A 165 4.02 -11.84 -14.07
N SER A 166 5.20 -11.23 -13.88
CA SER A 166 6.47 -11.94 -13.76
C SER A 166 6.50 -12.95 -12.61
N LEU A 167 5.97 -12.59 -11.44
CA LEU A 167 5.92 -13.48 -10.27
C LEU A 167 4.94 -14.65 -10.47
N ARG A 168 3.89 -14.45 -11.26
CA ARG A 168 2.86 -15.45 -11.53
C ARG A 168 3.17 -16.30 -12.76
N GLY A 169 4.25 -16.01 -13.48
CA GLY A 169 4.61 -16.73 -14.71
C GLY A 169 3.66 -16.46 -15.89
N VAL A 170 2.94 -15.33 -15.86
CA VAL A 170 2.11 -14.88 -16.98
C VAL A 170 3.03 -14.23 -18.00
N THR A 171 3.21 -14.88 -19.15
CA THR A 171 3.95 -14.29 -20.29
C THR A 171 3.00 -13.30 -21.00
N VAL A 172 3.42 -12.03 -21.09
CA VAL A 172 2.74 -10.98 -21.85
C VAL A 172 3.01 -11.17 -23.35
#